data_7a9a4f966d78b4199b1040ee9730eed0
#
_entry.id   7a9a4f966d78b4199b1040ee9730eed0
#
_cell.length_a   1.000
_cell.length_b   1.000
_cell.length_c   1.000
_cell.angle_alpha   90.00
_cell.angle_beta   90.00
_cell.angle_gamma   90.00
#
_symmetry.space_group_name_H-M   'P 1'
#
loop_
_entity.id
_entity.type
_entity.pdbx_description
1 polymer ?
#
loop_
_entity_poly.entity_id
_entity_poly.type
_entity_poly.pdbx_seq_one_letter_code
_entity_poly.pdbx_strand_id
1 'polypeptide(L)'
;MRKYYSDYVRHCARLYFSLDAFPSPLQDKVRYNNYIAVSNVLDRYEKDTTLFLRLIYTSEENLPKMVERMAISKGVKTEALWYIIQTFEKDVATERGLL
;
A
#
# COMPACT_ATOMS: atom_id res chain seq x y z
N MET A 1 -15.37 -1.06 6.23
CA MET A 1 -14.93 -0.51 7.53
C MET A 1 -13.40 -0.37 7.54
N ARG A 2 -12.91 0.78 8.00
CA ARG A 2 -11.48 1.02 8.13
C ARG A 2 -10.93 0.33 9.38
N LYS A 3 -9.82 -0.36 9.24
CA LYS A 3 -9.14 -1.01 10.38
C LYS A 3 -8.25 0.01 11.11
N TYR A 4 -7.96 -0.25 12.38
CA TYR A 4 -7.16 0.67 13.20
C TYR A 4 -5.75 0.91 12.64
N TYR A 5 -5.19 -0.03 11.90
CA TYR A 5 -3.85 0.08 11.31
C TYR A 5 -3.82 0.75 9.93
N SER A 6 -5.00 0.98 9.31
CA SER A 6 -5.07 1.41 7.91
C SER A 6 -4.33 2.72 7.62
N ASP A 7 -4.52 3.74 8.46
CA ASP A 7 -3.88 5.04 8.23
C ASP A 7 -2.36 4.94 8.30
N TYR A 8 -1.84 4.17 9.25
CA TYR A 8 -0.40 3.98 9.39
C TYR A 8 0.15 3.23 8.19
N VAL A 9 -0.50 2.15 7.77
CA VAL A 9 -0.06 1.35 6.62
C VAL A 9 -0.10 2.18 5.34
N ARG A 10 -1.14 2.99 5.14
CA ARG A 10 -1.23 3.89 3.98
C ARG A 10 -0.08 4.88 3.96
N HIS A 11 0.29 5.40 5.10
CA HIS A 11 1.47 6.27 5.23
C HIS A 11 2.74 5.52 4.81
N CYS A 12 2.93 4.30 5.29
CA CYS A 12 4.08 3.47 4.93
C CYS A 12 4.14 3.20 3.43
N ALA A 13 2.99 2.87 2.83
CA ALA A 13 2.91 2.58 1.40
C ALA A 13 3.24 3.82 0.56
N ARG A 14 2.70 4.98 0.93
CA ARG A 14 3.00 6.23 0.22
C ARG A 14 4.47 6.56 0.26
N LEU A 15 5.11 6.40 1.42
CA LEU A 15 6.55 6.63 1.54
C LEU A 15 7.33 5.64 0.70
N TYR A 16 6.96 4.36 0.74
CA TYR A 16 7.64 3.32 -0.03
C TYR A 16 7.65 3.66 -1.53
N PHE A 17 6.47 3.96 -2.09
CA PHE A 17 6.35 4.22 -3.52
C PHE A 17 6.93 5.58 -3.94
N SER A 18 7.17 6.48 -3.00
CA SER A 18 7.70 7.82 -3.27
C SER A 18 9.21 7.93 -3.07
N LEU A 19 9.85 6.94 -2.44
CA LEU A 19 11.28 7.00 -2.15
C LEU A 19 12.11 6.67 -3.39
N ASP A 20 13.14 7.48 -3.62
CA ASP A 20 14.11 7.26 -4.68
C ASP A 20 15.27 6.38 -4.21
N ALA A 21 15.47 6.28 -2.92
CA ALA A 21 16.58 5.55 -2.33
C ALA A 21 16.13 4.70 -1.15
N PHE A 22 16.83 3.61 -0.91
CA PHE A 22 16.57 2.70 0.19
C PHE A 22 16.86 3.40 1.52
N PRO A 23 15.94 3.37 2.52
CA PRO A 23 16.21 4.00 3.81
C PRO A 23 17.36 3.30 4.56
N SER A 24 18.15 4.07 5.29
CA SER A 24 19.24 3.53 6.08
C SER A 24 18.74 3.07 7.46
N PRO A 25 18.99 1.82 7.87
CA PRO A 25 18.61 1.37 9.20
C PRO A 25 19.41 2.07 10.31
N LEU A 26 20.54 2.65 9.97
CA LEU A 26 21.38 3.38 10.94
C LEU A 26 20.84 4.77 11.23
N GLN A 27 20.16 5.38 10.26
CA GLN A 27 19.63 6.73 10.39
C GLN A 27 18.19 6.73 10.90
N ASP A 28 17.36 5.81 10.41
CA ASP A 28 15.95 5.73 10.78
C ASP A 28 15.48 4.28 10.71
N LYS A 29 15.56 3.61 11.85
CA LYS A 29 15.21 2.19 11.95
C LYS A 29 13.72 1.94 11.69
N VAL A 30 12.86 2.85 12.16
CA VAL A 30 11.41 2.70 11.97
C VAL A 30 11.06 2.80 10.49
N ARG A 31 11.60 3.81 9.80
CA ARG A 31 11.35 3.99 8.36
C ARG A 31 11.90 2.81 7.56
N TYR A 32 13.08 2.33 7.92
CA TYR A 32 13.68 1.15 7.29
C TYR A 32 12.79 -0.08 7.47
N ASN A 33 12.31 -0.34 8.68
CA ASN A 33 11.47 -1.50 8.96
C ASN A 33 10.13 -1.40 8.23
N ASN A 34 9.55 -0.20 8.11
CA ASN A 34 8.34 0.01 7.34
C ASN A 34 8.57 -0.27 5.86
N TYR A 35 9.69 0.19 5.31
CA TYR A 35 10.07 -0.05 3.92
C TYR A 35 10.21 -1.54 3.64
N ILE A 36 10.92 -2.26 4.50
CA ILE A 36 11.15 -3.69 4.34
C ILE A 36 9.82 -4.46 4.41
N ALA A 37 8.92 -4.08 5.32
CA ALA A 37 7.61 -4.74 5.43
C ALA A 37 6.81 -4.62 4.14
N VAL A 38 6.73 -3.41 3.57
CA VAL A 38 6.03 -3.20 2.29
C VAL A 38 6.71 -3.98 1.17
N SER A 39 8.03 -3.93 1.09
CA SER A 39 8.80 -4.65 0.06
C SER A 39 8.54 -6.15 0.12
N ASN A 40 8.58 -6.74 1.32
CA ASN A 40 8.36 -8.18 1.50
C ASN A 40 6.94 -8.59 1.08
N VAL A 41 5.94 -7.78 1.38
CA VAL A 41 4.57 -8.05 0.96
C VAL A 41 4.44 -8.00 -0.56
N LEU A 42 4.99 -6.94 -1.18
CA LEU A 42 4.90 -6.77 -2.64
C LEU A 42 5.63 -7.85 -3.41
N ASP A 43 6.67 -8.43 -2.84
CA ASP A 43 7.40 -9.54 -3.46
C ASP A 43 6.53 -10.79 -3.65
N ARG A 44 5.43 -10.89 -2.90
CA ARG A 44 4.48 -12.01 -2.99
C ARG A 44 3.33 -11.73 -3.94
N TYR A 45 3.25 -10.50 -4.48
CA TYR A 45 2.15 -10.06 -5.33
C TYR A 45 2.55 -10.07 -6.79
N GLU A 46 1.57 -10.22 -7.67
CA GLU A 46 1.78 -10.10 -9.10
C GLU A 46 2.12 -8.66 -9.47
N LYS A 47 2.84 -8.52 -10.58
CA LYS A 47 3.31 -7.22 -11.06
C LYS A 47 2.16 -6.25 -11.29
N ASP A 48 1.07 -6.72 -11.89
CA ASP A 48 -0.09 -5.86 -12.17
C ASP A 48 -0.74 -5.35 -10.89
N THR A 49 -0.82 -6.19 -9.87
CA THR A 49 -1.34 -5.80 -8.56
C THR A 49 -0.45 -4.73 -7.92
N THR A 50 0.87 -4.92 -7.98
CA THR A 50 1.83 -3.95 -7.47
C THR A 50 1.71 -2.60 -8.18
N LEU A 51 1.55 -2.60 -9.50
CA LEU A 51 1.37 -1.36 -10.27
C LEU A 51 0.08 -0.64 -9.89
N PHE A 52 -1.01 -1.39 -9.68
CA PHE A 52 -2.27 -0.83 -9.23
C PHE A 52 -2.12 -0.14 -7.88
N LEU A 53 -1.49 -0.82 -6.92
CA LEU A 53 -1.25 -0.27 -5.58
C LEU A 53 -0.38 1.00 -5.65
N ARG A 54 0.65 0.98 -6.47
CA ARG A 54 1.51 2.15 -6.67
C ARG A 54 0.71 3.34 -7.16
N LEU A 55 -0.13 3.16 -8.18
CA LEU A 55 -0.95 4.25 -8.71
C LEU A 55 -1.89 4.82 -7.66
N ILE A 56 -2.50 3.97 -6.86
CA ILE A 56 -3.44 4.39 -5.83
C ILE A 56 -2.74 5.21 -4.74
N TYR A 57 -1.62 4.73 -4.23
CA TYR A 57 -0.96 5.36 -3.09
C TYR A 57 -0.13 6.59 -3.47
N THR A 58 0.23 6.75 -4.74
CA THR A 58 0.96 7.93 -5.21
C THR A 58 0.06 9.00 -5.81
N SER A 59 -1.24 8.74 -5.94
CA SER A 59 -2.20 9.70 -6.46
C SER A 59 -2.40 10.86 -5.48
N GLU A 60 -2.59 12.07 -6.02
CA GLU A 60 -2.96 13.24 -5.23
C GLU A 60 -4.43 13.22 -4.84
N GLU A 61 -5.25 12.44 -5.53
CA GLU A 61 -6.66 12.30 -5.19
C GLU A 61 -6.82 11.42 -3.95
N ASN A 62 -7.93 11.61 -3.22
CA ASN A 62 -8.20 10.73 -2.10
C ASN A 62 -8.46 9.30 -2.57
N LEU A 63 -8.23 8.36 -1.68
CA LEU A 63 -8.28 6.94 -2.02
C LEU A 63 -9.64 6.49 -2.56
N PRO A 64 -10.79 6.86 -1.95
CA PRO A 64 -12.08 6.45 -2.50
C PRO A 64 -12.34 6.93 -3.92
N LYS A 65 -11.99 8.17 -4.24
CA LYS A 65 -12.17 8.70 -5.60
C LYS A 65 -11.28 7.97 -6.60
N MET A 66 -10.04 7.68 -6.21
CA MET A 66 -9.12 6.95 -7.08
C MET A 66 -9.61 5.54 -7.36
N VAL A 67 -10.16 4.86 -6.35
CA VAL A 67 -10.74 3.53 -6.50
C VAL A 67 -11.92 3.56 -7.46
N GLU A 68 -12.83 4.53 -7.32
CA GLU A 68 -13.96 4.67 -8.25
C GLU A 68 -13.49 4.87 -9.68
N ARG A 69 -12.52 5.76 -9.89
CA ARG A 69 -11.98 6.04 -11.22
C ARG A 69 -11.32 4.81 -11.83
N MET A 70 -10.54 4.07 -11.05
CA MET A 70 -9.87 2.86 -11.52
C MET A 70 -10.87 1.75 -11.83
N ALA A 71 -11.94 1.62 -11.04
CA ALA A 71 -12.98 0.63 -11.27
C ALA A 71 -13.69 0.88 -12.60
N ILE A 72 -14.02 2.12 -12.91
CA ILE A 72 -14.62 2.50 -14.18
C ILE A 72 -13.66 2.20 -15.34
N SER A 73 -12.42 2.61 -15.21
CA SER A 73 -11.40 2.42 -16.24
C SER A 73 -11.16 0.94 -16.56
N LYS A 74 -11.16 0.09 -15.55
CA LYS A 74 -10.90 -1.34 -15.71
C LYS A 74 -12.16 -2.17 -15.97
N GLY A 75 -13.34 -1.57 -15.83
CA GLY A 75 -14.60 -2.29 -16.00
C GLY A 75 -14.85 -3.32 -14.89
N VAL A 76 -14.41 -3.04 -13.67
CA VAL A 76 -14.58 -3.92 -12.52
C VAL A 76 -15.36 -3.22 -11.41
N LYS A 77 -15.83 -3.99 -10.44
CA LYS A 77 -16.55 -3.44 -9.29
C LYS A 77 -15.57 -2.82 -8.31
N THR A 78 -15.99 -1.74 -7.63
CA THR A 78 -15.16 -1.10 -6.61
C THR A 78 -14.81 -2.05 -5.47
N GLU A 79 -15.72 -2.96 -5.11
CA GLU A 79 -15.48 -3.96 -4.06
C GLU A 79 -14.28 -4.84 -4.36
N ALA A 80 -14.08 -5.20 -5.62
CA ALA A 80 -12.93 -6.01 -6.04
C ALA A 80 -11.62 -5.27 -5.78
N LEU A 81 -11.58 -3.98 -6.08
CA LEU A 81 -10.38 -3.16 -5.82
C LEU A 81 -10.15 -2.92 -4.34
N TRP A 82 -11.23 -2.67 -3.58
CA TRP A 82 -11.13 -2.52 -2.13
C TRP A 82 -10.63 -3.80 -1.46
N TYR A 83 -11.01 -4.95 -1.97
CA TYR A 83 -10.51 -6.23 -1.46
C TYR A 83 -8.98 -6.31 -1.59
N ILE A 84 -8.45 -5.92 -2.74
CA ILE A 84 -7.01 -5.90 -2.97
C ILE A 84 -6.31 -4.96 -1.98
N ILE A 85 -6.86 -3.75 -1.82
CA ILE A 85 -6.29 -2.74 -0.93
C ILE A 85 -6.31 -3.23 0.53
N GLN A 86 -7.44 -3.76 0.97
CA GLN A 86 -7.60 -4.23 2.35
C GLN A 86 -6.69 -5.41 2.64
N THR A 87 -6.56 -6.33 1.69
CA THR A 87 -5.65 -7.47 1.81
C THR A 87 -4.20 -7.01 1.92
N PHE A 88 -3.80 -6.07 1.06
CA PHE A 88 -2.46 -5.50 1.12
C PHE A 88 -2.19 -4.83 2.46
N GLU A 89 -3.12 -4.01 2.94
CA GLU A 89 -2.96 -3.29 4.20
C GLU A 89 -2.85 -4.27 5.38
N LYS A 90 -3.64 -5.33 5.36
CA LYS A 90 -3.57 -6.37 6.38
C LYS A 90 -2.22 -7.11 6.33
N ASP A 91 -1.76 -7.44 5.14
CA ASP A 91 -0.49 -8.15 4.96
C ASP A 91 0.69 -7.30 5.46
N VAL A 92 0.69 -6.00 5.15
CA VAL A 92 1.73 -5.09 5.65
C VAL A 92 1.65 -4.96 7.17
N ALA A 93 0.46 -4.84 7.73
CA ALA A 93 0.26 -4.75 9.18
C ALA A 93 0.80 -6.01 9.87
N THR A 94 0.57 -7.18 9.28
CA THR A 94 1.08 -8.45 9.80
C THR A 94 2.61 -8.49 9.74
N GLU A 95 3.19 -8.14 8.60
CA GLU A 95 4.66 -8.09 8.44
C GLU A 95 5.32 -7.15 9.43
N ARG A 96 4.64 -6.02 9.71
CA ARG A 96 5.17 -5.00 10.60
C ARG A 96 4.91 -5.28 12.08
N GLY A 97 4.16 -6.34 12.38
CA GLY A 97 3.85 -6.73 13.75
C GLY A 97 2.76 -5.87 14.39
N LEU A 98 1.89 -5.26 13.58
CA LEU A 98 0.77 -4.44 14.08
C LEU A 98 -0.48 -5.28 14.38
N LEU A 99 -0.48 -6.52 13.94
CA LEU A 99 -1.56 -7.47 14.18
C LEU A 99 -1.13 -8.59 15.10
#